data_5beab55821fc464f9d95cb3b018715cc
#
_entry.id   5beab55821fc464f9d95cb3b018715cc
#
_cell.length_a   1.000
_cell.length_b   1.000
_cell.length_c   1.000
_cell.angle_alpha   90.00
_cell.angle_beta   90.00
_cell.angle_gamma   90.00
#
_symmetry.space_group_name_H-M   'P 1'
#
loop_
_entity.id
_entity.type
_entity.pdbx_description
1 polymer ?
#
loop_
_entity_poly.entity_id
_entity_poly.type
_entity_poly.pdbx_seq_one_letter_code
_entity_poly.pdbx_strand_id
1 'polypeptide(L)'
;MEHNEPPADVGAGAADASAYDICDHCGLAVIAEDLLGAIVPDSSAVHVSDPELDGRRVVTACSAGHLAALVEVYRSRPFVPEEQYAAKVCRTLADYDEPVPLGVVAALSGLSEDQAQQGVDWHNARAQEWRARYGDLDGVGDELDGPADPGAP
;
A
#
# COMPACT_ATOMS: atom_id res chain seq x y z
N MET A 1 58.75 -20.84 -17.77
CA MET A 1 57.32 -21.22 -17.58
C MET A 1 56.77 -20.31 -16.53
N GLU A 2 56.18 -19.19 -16.96
CA GLU A 2 55.55 -18.22 -16.08
C GLU A 2 54.10 -18.62 -15.90
N HIS A 3 53.72 -18.93 -14.67
CA HIS A 3 52.35 -19.15 -14.27
C HIS A 3 51.62 -17.80 -14.15
N ASN A 4 50.77 -17.51 -15.12
CA ASN A 4 49.88 -16.38 -15.13
C ASN A 4 48.65 -16.74 -14.22
N GLU A 5 48.68 -16.31 -12.95
CA GLU A 5 47.52 -16.38 -12.09
C GLU A 5 46.48 -15.35 -12.56
N PRO A 6 45.18 -15.75 -12.72
CA PRO A 6 44.14 -14.79 -13.02
C PRO A 6 43.90 -13.90 -11.80
N PRO A 7 43.51 -12.59 -11.99
CA PRO A 7 43.24 -11.69 -10.87
C PRO A 7 42.03 -12.19 -10.08
N ALA A 8 42.14 -12.11 -8.75
CA ALA A 8 41.10 -12.42 -7.82
C ALA A 8 39.85 -11.62 -8.16
N ASP A 9 38.75 -12.36 -8.35
CA ASP A 9 37.41 -11.85 -8.47
C ASP A 9 37.09 -11.01 -7.20
N VAL A 10 37.13 -9.69 -7.33
CA VAL A 10 36.59 -8.76 -6.33
C VAL A 10 35.07 -8.90 -6.41
N GLY A 11 34.56 -9.88 -5.66
CA GLY A 11 33.14 -10.00 -5.43
C GLY A 11 32.57 -8.64 -5.01
N ALA A 12 31.86 -7.99 -5.92
CA ALA A 12 30.97 -6.90 -5.60
C ALA A 12 29.96 -7.48 -4.62
N GLY A 13 30.17 -7.22 -3.32
CA GLY A 13 29.22 -7.56 -2.28
C GLY A 13 27.89 -6.99 -2.71
N ALA A 14 26.90 -7.86 -2.93
CA ALA A 14 25.53 -7.44 -3.10
C ALA A 14 25.19 -6.60 -1.86
N ALA A 15 25.02 -5.29 -2.03
CA ALA A 15 24.53 -4.42 -0.98
C ALA A 15 23.21 -5.05 -0.51
N ASP A 16 23.15 -5.38 0.78
CA ASP A 16 21.97 -5.99 1.37
C ASP A 16 20.79 -5.06 1.08
N ALA A 17 19.81 -5.54 0.30
CA ALA A 17 18.65 -4.75 -0.10
C ALA A 17 17.82 -4.29 1.11
N SER A 18 18.01 -4.89 2.30
CA SER A 18 17.41 -4.50 3.57
C SER A 18 18.11 -3.31 4.25
N ALA A 19 19.27 -2.86 3.72
CA ALA A 19 20.02 -1.75 4.30
C ALA A 19 19.45 -0.36 3.93
N TYR A 20 18.54 -0.28 2.96
CA TYR A 20 17.94 0.98 2.50
C TYR A 20 16.42 0.95 2.65
N ASP A 21 15.87 2.08 3.03
CA ASP A 21 14.43 2.33 3.07
C ASP A 21 14.13 3.71 2.46
N ILE A 22 12.86 4.01 2.21
CA ILE A 22 12.44 5.20 1.49
C ILE A 22 11.83 6.21 2.46
N CYS A 23 12.25 7.47 2.33
CA CYS A 23 11.61 8.59 3.02
C CYS A 23 10.19 8.80 2.49
N ASP A 24 9.16 8.66 3.32
CA ASP A 24 7.74 8.82 2.94
C ASP A 24 7.40 10.24 2.47
N HIS A 25 8.23 11.24 2.79
CA HIS A 25 7.99 12.62 2.38
C HIS A 25 8.58 12.97 1.01
N CYS A 26 9.81 12.56 0.72
CA CYS A 26 10.51 12.97 -0.51
C CYS A 26 10.87 11.82 -1.46
N GLY A 27 10.60 10.57 -1.07
CA GLY A 27 10.90 9.40 -1.90
C GLY A 27 12.39 9.04 -2.04
N LEU A 28 13.28 9.71 -1.27
CA LEU A 28 14.72 9.42 -1.30
C LEU A 28 15.02 8.12 -0.57
N ALA A 29 15.79 7.24 -1.20
CA ALA A 29 16.34 6.05 -0.55
C ALA A 29 17.48 6.47 0.40
N VAL A 30 17.39 6.01 1.64
CA VAL A 30 18.33 6.36 2.74
C VAL A 30 18.70 5.06 3.45
N ILE A 31 19.88 5.01 4.05
CA ILE A 31 20.27 3.91 4.93
C ILE A 31 19.24 3.81 6.07
N ALA A 32 18.70 2.62 6.29
CA ALA A 32 17.61 2.42 7.26
C ALA A 32 17.94 2.90 8.67
N GLU A 33 19.22 2.82 9.08
CA GLU A 33 19.70 3.28 10.39
C GLU A 33 19.64 4.80 10.56
N ASP A 34 19.64 5.56 9.46
CA ASP A 34 19.59 7.02 9.44
C ASP A 34 18.16 7.57 9.37
N LEU A 35 17.14 6.70 9.23
CA LEU A 35 15.74 7.10 9.17
C LEU A 35 15.20 7.42 10.57
N LEU A 36 14.44 8.50 10.62
CA LEU A 36 13.62 8.86 11.77
C LEU A 36 12.21 8.33 11.57
N GLY A 37 11.62 7.72 12.61
CA GLY A 37 10.28 7.16 12.55
C GLY A 37 9.30 7.81 13.52
N ALA A 38 8.03 7.82 13.17
CA ALA A 38 6.93 8.14 14.07
C ALA A 38 5.72 7.25 13.78
N ILE A 39 4.86 7.09 14.79
CA ILE A 39 3.55 6.45 14.64
C ILE A 39 2.49 7.54 14.61
N VAL A 40 1.67 7.55 13.56
CA VAL A 40 0.62 8.53 13.34
C VAL A 40 -0.76 7.83 13.22
N PRO A 41 -1.87 8.51 13.58
CA PRO A 41 -3.21 7.97 13.37
C PRO A 41 -3.51 7.96 11.86
N ASP A 42 -4.03 6.83 11.37
CA ASP A 42 -4.46 6.68 9.96
C ASP A 42 -5.59 5.66 9.88
N SER A 43 -6.80 6.11 9.59
CA SER A 43 -7.99 5.25 9.48
C SER A 43 -7.92 4.24 8.33
N SER A 44 -7.07 4.43 7.35
CA SER A 44 -6.85 3.48 6.25
C SER A 44 -5.84 2.37 6.58
N ALA A 45 -5.08 2.51 7.68
CA ALA A 45 -4.04 1.55 8.02
C ALA A 45 -4.61 0.33 8.76
N VAL A 46 -4.30 -0.87 8.25
CA VAL A 46 -4.52 -2.15 8.92
C VAL A 46 -3.26 -3.00 8.83
N HIS A 47 -2.94 -3.71 9.90
CA HIS A 47 -1.78 -4.58 9.96
C HIS A 47 -2.18 -6.04 9.72
N VAL A 48 -1.39 -6.75 8.92
CA VAL A 48 -1.68 -8.15 8.55
C VAL A 48 -1.61 -9.07 9.77
N SER A 49 -0.63 -8.86 10.65
CA SER A 49 -0.32 -9.77 11.75
C SER A 49 -0.56 -9.20 13.14
N ASP A 50 -0.84 -7.89 13.27
CA ASP A 50 -1.01 -7.23 14.56
C ASP A 50 -2.19 -6.25 14.54
N PRO A 51 -3.40 -6.72 14.91
CA PRO A 51 -4.61 -5.88 14.94
C PRO A 51 -4.54 -4.73 15.97
N GLU A 52 -3.63 -4.74 16.94
CA GLU A 52 -3.48 -3.64 17.91
C GLU A 52 -2.87 -2.39 17.26
N LEU A 53 -2.21 -2.57 16.12
CA LEU A 53 -1.67 -1.48 15.32
C LEU A 53 -2.66 -0.95 14.27
N ASP A 54 -3.85 -1.53 14.16
CA ASP A 54 -4.88 -1.01 13.26
C ASP A 54 -5.23 0.44 13.58
N GLY A 55 -5.36 1.28 12.56
CA GLY A 55 -5.58 2.72 12.71
C GLY A 55 -4.33 3.51 12.99
N ARG A 56 -3.16 2.89 12.91
CA ARG A 56 -1.84 3.51 13.13
C ARG A 56 -0.92 3.20 11.98
N ARG A 57 -0.22 4.20 11.50
CA ARG A 57 0.79 4.07 10.46
C ARG A 57 2.17 4.44 11.01
N VAL A 58 3.16 3.62 10.71
CA VAL A 58 4.56 4.00 10.87
C VAL A 58 4.93 4.84 9.66
N VAL A 59 5.48 6.04 9.90
CA VAL A 59 6.04 6.89 8.85
C VAL A 59 7.53 7.05 9.10
N THR A 60 8.32 7.05 8.00
CA THR A 60 9.77 7.17 8.05
C THR A 60 10.24 8.37 7.23
N ALA A 61 11.28 9.05 7.71
CA ALA A 61 11.78 10.25 7.08
C ALA A 61 13.31 10.39 7.21
N CYS A 62 13.94 10.95 6.17
CA CYS A 62 15.38 11.19 6.11
C CYS A 62 15.85 12.41 6.94
N SER A 63 14.93 13.17 7.53
CA SER A 63 15.24 14.33 8.36
C SER A 63 14.12 14.67 9.32
N ALA A 64 14.45 15.39 10.40
CA ALA A 64 13.46 15.87 11.38
C ALA A 64 12.41 16.81 10.72
N GLY A 65 12.80 17.60 9.73
CA GLY A 65 11.89 18.47 9.00
C GLY A 65 10.86 17.68 8.19
N HIS A 66 11.29 16.64 7.49
CA HIS A 66 10.39 15.75 6.73
C HIS A 66 9.47 14.95 7.67
N LEU A 67 10.00 14.46 8.79
CA LEU A 67 9.17 13.76 9.77
C LEU A 67 8.10 14.67 10.36
N ALA A 68 8.45 15.90 10.72
CA ALA A 68 7.50 16.89 11.25
C ALA A 68 6.40 17.21 10.22
N ALA A 69 6.76 17.36 8.95
CA ALA A 69 5.79 17.58 7.86
C ALA A 69 4.83 16.42 7.70
N LEU A 70 5.32 15.17 7.72
CA LEU A 70 4.47 13.97 7.68
C LEU A 70 3.52 13.90 8.87
N VAL A 71 4.02 14.07 10.07
CA VAL A 71 3.21 14.05 11.30
C VAL A 71 2.10 15.10 11.24
N GLU A 72 2.37 16.30 10.72
CA GLU A 72 1.36 17.35 10.58
C GLU A 72 0.28 17.00 9.54
N VAL A 73 0.67 16.40 8.41
CA VAL A 73 -0.29 15.91 7.40
C VAL A 73 -1.25 14.91 8.01
N TYR A 74 -0.76 13.90 8.73
CA TYR A 74 -1.61 12.89 9.36
C TYR A 74 -2.42 13.44 10.54
N ARG A 75 -1.88 14.39 11.29
CA ARG A 75 -2.61 15.05 12.39
C ARG A 75 -3.77 15.90 11.89
N SER A 76 -3.62 16.54 10.73
CA SER A 76 -4.67 17.36 10.12
C SER A 76 -5.73 16.55 9.38
N ARG A 77 -5.42 15.29 9.02
CA ARG A 77 -6.38 14.37 8.38
C ARG A 77 -7.40 13.87 9.41
N PRO A 78 -8.72 14.00 9.15
CA PRO A 78 -9.72 13.40 10.01
C PRO A 78 -9.59 11.88 10.06
N PHE A 79 -9.67 11.31 11.26
CA PHE A 79 -9.82 9.87 11.41
C PHE A 79 -11.27 9.48 11.11
N VAL A 80 -11.49 8.60 10.14
CA VAL A 80 -12.81 8.16 9.68
C VAL A 80 -13.03 6.71 10.13
N PRO A 81 -13.89 6.46 11.16
CA PRO A 81 -14.09 5.11 11.68
C PRO A 81 -14.56 4.12 10.62
N GLU A 82 -15.44 4.53 9.72
CA GLU A 82 -15.99 3.70 8.64
C GLU A 82 -14.91 3.26 7.65
N GLU A 83 -13.91 4.11 7.38
CA GLU A 83 -12.72 3.75 6.59
C GLU A 83 -11.93 2.65 7.27
N GLN A 84 -11.75 2.74 8.59
CA GLN A 84 -11.07 1.72 9.39
C GLN A 84 -11.83 0.39 9.38
N TYR A 85 -13.16 0.44 9.50
CA TYR A 85 -14.00 -0.76 9.41
C TYR A 85 -13.89 -1.40 8.03
N ALA A 86 -13.96 -0.58 6.97
CA ALA A 86 -13.78 -1.06 5.60
C ALA A 86 -12.43 -1.76 5.40
N ALA A 87 -11.35 -1.15 5.88
CA ALA A 87 -10.01 -1.72 5.78
C ALA A 87 -9.88 -3.07 6.51
N LYS A 88 -10.48 -3.21 7.70
CA LYS A 88 -10.54 -4.48 8.45
C LYS A 88 -11.35 -5.55 7.72
N VAL A 89 -12.51 -5.18 7.17
CA VAL A 89 -13.34 -6.07 6.36
C VAL A 89 -12.57 -6.56 5.13
N CYS A 90 -11.94 -5.65 4.38
CA CYS A 90 -11.14 -6.00 3.20
C CYS A 90 -9.97 -6.94 3.54
N ARG A 91 -9.24 -6.68 4.64
CA ARG A 91 -8.18 -7.57 5.11
C ARG A 91 -8.71 -8.97 5.40
N THR A 92 -9.86 -9.06 6.09
CA THR A 92 -10.47 -10.35 6.42
C THR A 92 -10.90 -11.11 5.16
N LEU A 93 -11.46 -10.41 4.17
CA LEU A 93 -11.94 -11.05 2.95
C LEU A 93 -10.83 -11.40 1.95
N ALA A 94 -9.62 -10.89 2.12
CA ALA A 94 -8.50 -11.17 1.21
C ALA A 94 -8.13 -12.66 1.11
N ASP A 95 -8.45 -13.44 2.13
CA ASP A 95 -8.17 -14.88 2.19
C ASP A 95 -9.35 -15.76 1.72
N TYR A 96 -10.45 -15.15 1.21
CA TYR A 96 -11.65 -15.86 0.80
C TYR A 96 -12.01 -15.57 -0.65
N ASP A 97 -12.16 -16.63 -1.45
CA ASP A 97 -12.61 -16.55 -2.85
C ASP A 97 -14.14 -16.60 -2.99
N GLU A 98 -14.85 -17.05 -1.95
CA GLU A 98 -16.29 -17.20 -1.93
C GLU A 98 -16.98 -16.15 -1.03
N PRO A 99 -18.27 -15.85 -1.26
CA PRO A 99 -19.02 -14.95 -0.40
C PRO A 99 -19.06 -15.42 1.05
N VAL A 100 -18.70 -14.54 1.99
CA VAL A 100 -18.69 -14.80 3.43
C VAL A 100 -19.86 -14.06 4.10
N PRO A 101 -20.67 -14.72 4.96
CA PRO A 101 -21.74 -14.04 5.69
C PRO A 101 -21.22 -12.91 6.58
N LEU A 102 -21.96 -11.80 6.67
CA LEU A 102 -21.56 -10.60 7.40
C LEU A 102 -21.18 -10.88 8.86
N GLY A 103 -21.98 -11.70 9.56
CA GLY A 103 -21.68 -12.06 10.96
C GLY A 103 -20.36 -12.81 11.13
N VAL A 104 -19.95 -13.60 10.13
CA VAL A 104 -18.64 -14.29 10.12
C VAL A 104 -17.53 -13.27 9.87
N VAL A 105 -17.71 -12.37 8.91
CA VAL A 105 -16.75 -11.28 8.63
C VAL A 105 -16.56 -10.41 9.88
N ALA A 106 -17.64 -10.02 10.53
CA ALA A 106 -17.61 -9.21 11.76
C ALA A 106 -16.80 -9.91 12.85
N ALA A 107 -17.08 -11.20 13.12
CA ALA A 107 -16.37 -11.99 14.13
C ALA A 107 -14.87 -12.10 13.83
N LEU A 108 -14.49 -12.37 12.57
CA LEU A 108 -13.10 -12.54 12.16
C LEU A 108 -12.32 -11.21 12.15
N SER A 109 -12.98 -10.09 11.82
CA SER A 109 -12.37 -8.76 11.80
C SER A 109 -12.32 -8.08 13.16
N GLY A 110 -12.95 -8.66 14.19
CA GLY A 110 -13.07 -8.07 15.53
C GLY A 110 -14.01 -6.85 15.56
N LEU A 111 -14.99 -6.82 14.67
CA LEU A 111 -16.02 -5.78 14.58
C LEU A 111 -17.39 -6.30 15.07
N SER A 112 -18.30 -5.39 15.44
CA SER A 112 -19.71 -5.73 15.48
C SER A 112 -20.29 -5.86 14.08
N GLU A 113 -21.43 -6.52 13.92
CA GLU A 113 -22.10 -6.60 12.60
C GLU A 113 -22.45 -5.21 12.05
N ASP A 114 -22.90 -4.28 12.91
CA ASP A 114 -23.18 -2.90 12.53
C ASP A 114 -21.93 -2.17 12.03
N GLN A 115 -20.77 -2.35 12.68
CA GLN A 115 -19.51 -1.76 12.24
C GLN A 115 -19.04 -2.38 10.92
N ALA A 116 -19.15 -3.70 10.78
CA ALA A 116 -18.81 -4.37 9.53
C ALA A 116 -19.70 -3.88 8.37
N GLN A 117 -21.02 -3.71 8.62
CA GLN A 117 -21.94 -3.17 7.60
C GLN A 117 -21.58 -1.73 7.24
N GLN A 118 -21.28 -0.85 8.22
CA GLN A 118 -20.82 0.52 7.95
C GLN A 118 -19.54 0.54 7.10
N GLY A 119 -18.60 -0.36 7.37
CA GLY A 119 -17.39 -0.51 6.56
C GLY A 119 -17.69 -0.92 5.12
N VAL A 120 -18.58 -1.89 4.92
CA VAL A 120 -19.02 -2.32 3.57
C VAL A 120 -19.70 -1.18 2.82
N ASP A 121 -20.60 -0.45 3.48
CA ASP A 121 -21.33 0.68 2.88
C ASP A 121 -20.37 1.80 2.48
N TRP A 122 -19.41 2.14 3.34
CA TRP A 122 -18.37 3.12 3.07
C TRP A 122 -17.52 2.72 1.85
N HIS A 123 -17.07 1.47 1.80
CA HIS A 123 -16.28 0.93 0.68
C HIS A 123 -17.05 1.01 -0.64
N ASN A 124 -18.32 0.58 -0.64
CA ASN A 124 -19.17 0.59 -1.82
C ASN A 124 -19.44 2.01 -2.32
N ALA A 125 -19.68 2.97 -1.42
CA ALA A 125 -19.86 4.38 -1.78
C ALA A 125 -18.61 4.94 -2.47
N ARG A 126 -17.41 4.66 -1.94
CA ARG A 126 -16.14 5.08 -2.55
C ARG A 126 -15.89 4.42 -3.90
N ALA A 127 -16.19 3.14 -4.03
CA ALA A 127 -16.09 2.43 -5.31
C ALA A 127 -17.05 3.01 -6.37
N GLN A 128 -18.24 3.43 -5.98
CA GLN A 128 -19.19 4.10 -6.88
C GLN A 128 -18.70 5.49 -7.30
N GLU A 129 -18.21 6.30 -6.35
CA GLU A 129 -17.61 7.61 -6.65
C GLU A 129 -16.42 7.50 -7.62
N TRP A 130 -15.57 6.49 -7.41
CA TRP A 130 -14.43 6.24 -8.28
C TRP A 130 -14.87 5.86 -9.69
N ARG A 131 -15.85 4.92 -9.82
CA ARG A 131 -16.40 4.53 -11.13
C ARG A 131 -17.09 5.68 -11.84
N ALA A 132 -17.83 6.52 -11.10
CA ALA A 132 -18.46 7.70 -11.69
C ALA A 132 -17.44 8.72 -12.23
N ARG A 133 -16.26 8.79 -11.63
CA ARG A 133 -15.19 9.73 -12.03
C ARG A 133 -14.29 9.19 -13.14
N TYR A 134 -14.05 7.87 -13.17
CA TYR A 134 -13.03 7.24 -14.01
C TYR A 134 -13.54 6.04 -14.83
N GLY A 135 -14.83 5.68 -14.70
CA GLY A 135 -15.41 4.46 -15.30
C GLY A 135 -15.46 4.42 -16.82
N ASP A 136 -15.29 5.58 -17.48
CA ASP A 136 -15.23 5.65 -18.95
C ASP A 136 -13.86 5.27 -19.54
N LEU A 137 -12.90 4.85 -18.68
CA LEU A 137 -11.57 4.44 -19.15
C LEU A 137 -11.57 3.03 -19.79
N ASP A 138 -12.65 2.27 -19.64
CA ASP A 138 -12.80 0.95 -20.29
C ASP A 138 -12.93 1.04 -21.83
N GLY A 139 -13.10 2.24 -22.39
CA GLY A 139 -13.17 2.49 -23.83
C GLY A 139 -11.82 2.72 -24.53
N VAL A 140 -10.70 2.76 -23.80
CA VAL A 140 -9.39 3.10 -24.38
C VAL A 140 -8.61 1.86 -24.87
N GLY A 141 -9.15 0.65 -24.66
CA GLY A 141 -8.49 -0.62 -24.98
C GLY A 141 -8.66 -1.15 -26.41
N ASP A 142 -9.62 -0.66 -27.16
CA ASP A 142 -10.04 -1.29 -28.43
C ASP A 142 -9.50 -0.62 -29.71
N GLU A 143 -8.73 0.47 -29.60
CA GLU A 143 -8.16 1.19 -30.76
C GLU A 143 -6.68 0.85 -31.07
N LEU A 144 -6.13 -0.22 -30.53
CA LEU A 144 -4.78 -0.68 -30.91
C LEU A 144 -4.77 -1.76 -32.01
N ASP A 145 -5.91 -2.08 -32.58
CA ASP A 145 -5.99 -2.89 -33.82
C ASP A 145 -5.83 -1.91 -35.02
N GLY A 146 -4.60 -1.42 -35.20
CA GLY A 146 -4.23 -0.67 -36.37
C GLY A 146 -4.42 -1.54 -37.62
N PRO A 147 -4.83 -0.96 -38.77
CA PRO A 147 -5.09 -1.72 -39.98
C PRO A 147 -3.84 -2.48 -40.39
N ALA A 148 -3.99 -3.79 -40.62
CA ALA A 148 -2.97 -4.64 -41.21
C ALA A 148 -2.48 -3.98 -42.52
N ASP A 149 -1.20 -3.74 -42.61
CA ASP A 149 -0.51 -3.24 -43.80
C ASP A 149 -0.72 -4.23 -44.97
N PRO A 150 -1.50 -3.90 -46.03
CA PRO A 150 -1.67 -4.79 -47.17
C PRO A 150 -0.65 -4.40 -48.24
N GLY A 151 0.61 -4.86 -48.09
CA GLY A 151 1.47 -4.76 -49.24
C GLY A 151 2.95 -4.56 -49.00
N ALA A 152 3.66 -5.65 -49.01
CA ALA A 152 5.02 -5.67 -49.53
C ALA A 152 5.12 -6.73 -50.63
N PRO A 153 5.65 -6.38 -51.81
CA PRO A 153 5.80 -7.30 -52.96
C PRO A 153 6.87 -8.37 -52.76
#